data_d72725f5a75eead56ddd7b36f239a92f
#
_entry.id   d72725f5a75eead56ddd7b36f239a92f
#
_cell.length_a   1.000
_cell.length_b   1.000
_cell.length_c   1.000
_cell.angle_alpha   90.00
_cell.angle_beta   90.00
_cell.angle_gamma   90.00
#
_symmetry.space_group_name_H-M   'P 1'
#
loop_
_entity.id
_entity.type
_entity.pdbx_description
1 polymer ?
#
loop_
_entity_poly.entity_id
_entity_poly.type
_entity_poly.pdbx_seq_one_letter_code
_entity_poly.pdbx_strand_id
1 'polypeptide(L)'
;MIECPCPIRPPRMPAIDLSRAALIVIDLQPDFMPGGALACHEGDAIVPGIDALLRARRFGHVVATQDWHPAGHVSFASSHAGRAPFESITLYGQPQTLWPEHCVQRTPGAALHAGVDWSSVDAVIRKGSDPRVDSYSAFRENHGPAGTRPPTGLAGWLRERGVDEVFVCGLARDVCVLWSAQDAARLGFRTHVLWELCRPVTPAGDAPTRAALQRDGIMLADAAALSA
;
A
#
# COMPACT_ATOMS: atom_id res chain seq x y z
N MET A 1 32.14 -3.55 49.65
CA MET A 1 30.89 -2.98 49.13
C MET A 1 30.94 -3.12 47.60
N ILE A 2 30.12 -3.98 47.04
CA ILE A 2 30.06 -4.22 45.57
C ILE A 2 28.95 -3.33 45.05
N GLU A 3 29.31 -2.29 44.30
CA GLU A 3 28.31 -1.44 43.63
C GLU A 3 27.55 -2.25 42.59
N CYS A 4 26.24 -2.28 42.73
CA CYS A 4 25.33 -2.93 41.78
C CYS A 4 25.25 -2.06 40.51
N PRO A 5 25.53 -2.58 39.32
CA PRO A 5 25.45 -1.77 38.10
C PRO A 5 23.99 -1.35 37.85
N CYS A 6 23.79 -0.03 37.73
CA CYS A 6 22.50 0.56 37.38
C CYS A 6 22.01 -0.01 36.05
N PRO A 7 20.74 -0.49 35.94
CA PRO A 7 20.22 -0.99 34.67
C PRO A 7 20.22 0.12 33.63
N ILE A 8 20.90 -0.11 32.51
CA ILE A 8 20.91 0.76 31.35
C ILE A 8 19.47 0.82 30.81
N ARG A 9 18.83 1.97 30.97
CA ARG A 9 17.50 2.21 30.42
C ARG A 9 17.62 2.14 28.89
N PRO A 10 16.78 1.31 28.20
CA PRO A 10 16.82 1.29 26.76
C PRO A 10 16.57 2.69 26.20
N PRO A 11 17.21 3.09 25.09
CA PRO A 11 16.99 4.38 24.50
C PRO A 11 15.51 4.58 24.19
N ARG A 12 14.93 5.66 24.72
CA ARG A 12 13.54 6.03 24.44
C ARG A 12 13.47 6.34 22.95
N MET A 13 12.68 5.57 22.19
CA MET A 13 12.40 5.90 20.81
C MET A 13 11.97 7.37 20.71
N PRO A 14 12.49 8.15 19.78
CA PRO A 14 12.05 9.53 19.61
C PRO A 14 10.53 9.52 19.33
N ALA A 15 9.82 10.48 19.90
CA ALA A 15 8.41 10.66 19.61
C ALA A 15 8.24 10.86 18.10
N ILE A 16 7.26 10.17 17.50
CA ILE A 16 6.95 10.29 16.08
C ILE A 16 6.47 11.72 15.81
N ASP A 17 7.12 12.41 14.92
CA ASP A 17 6.71 13.73 14.44
C ASP A 17 5.89 13.58 13.16
N LEU A 18 4.58 13.47 13.29
CA LEU A 18 3.67 13.28 12.17
C LEU A 18 3.70 14.45 11.19
N SER A 19 4.09 15.67 11.62
CA SER A 19 4.19 16.82 10.73
C SER A 19 5.30 16.68 9.67
N ARG A 20 6.22 15.72 9.87
CA ARG A 20 7.30 15.37 8.94
C ARG A 20 7.13 13.98 8.32
N ALA A 21 6.05 13.31 8.64
CA ALA A 21 5.71 12.00 8.10
C ALA A 21 4.68 12.10 6.97
N ALA A 22 4.61 11.07 6.15
CA ALA A 22 3.57 10.94 5.14
C ALA A 22 2.61 9.77 5.46
N LEU A 23 1.32 10.00 5.31
CA LEU A 23 0.31 8.95 5.22
C LEU A 23 0.14 8.56 3.75
N ILE A 24 0.21 7.26 3.46
CA ILE A 24 0.00 6.70 2.11
C ILE A 24 -1.22 5.79 2.16
N VAL A 25 -2.31 6.23 1.55
CA VAL A 25 -3.56 5.47 1.44
C VAL A 25 -3.53 4.69 0.13
N ILE A 26 -3.42 3.37 0.23
CA ILE A 26 -3.25 2.47 -0.90
C ILE A 26 -4.62 2.04 -1.44
N ASP A 27 -4.87 2.34 -2.70
CA ASP A 27 -5.91 1.76 -3.57
C ASP A 27 -7.29 1.63 -2.90
N LEU A 28 -7.74 2.66 -2.19
CA LEU A 28 -9.08 2.66 -1.60
C LEU A 28 -10.12 2.96 -2.69
N GLN A 29 -10.43 1.93 -3.49
CA GLN A 29 -11.21 2.02 -4.72
C GLN A 29 -12.41 1.05 -4.68
N PRO A 30 -13.54 1.36 -5.37
CA PRO A 30 -14.75 0.53 -5.37
C PRO A 30 -14.55 -0.91 -5.82
N ASP A 31 -13.64 -1.19 -6.76
CA ASP A 31 -13.40 -2.57 -7.22
C ASP A 31 -12.79 -3.47 -6.14
N PHE A 32 -12.20 -2.90 -5.08
CA PHE A 32 -11.68 -3.65 -3.93
C PHE A 32 -12.69 -3.75 -2.77
N MET A 33 -13.88 -3.15 -2.89
CA MET A 33 -14.94 -3.23 -1.87
C MET A 33 -15.82 -4.46 -2.08
N PRO A 34 -16.62 -4.89 -1.07
CA PRO A 34 -17.59 -5.97 -1.24
C PRO A 34 -18.50 -5.75 -2.46
N GLY A 35 -18.55 -6.74 -3.35
CA GLY A 35 -19.26 -6.66 -4.62
C GLY A 35 -18.48 -6.05 -5.77
N GLY A 36 -17.28 -5.55 -5.54
CA GLY A 36 -16.33 -5.09 -6.57
C GLY A 36 -15.65 -6.25 -7.31
N ALA A 37 -14.96 -5.93 -8.39
CA ALA A 37 -14.38 -6.92 -9.30
C ALA A 37 -13.24 -7.76 -8.67
N LEU A 38 -12.50 -7.18 -7.70
CA LEU A 38 -11.45 -7.85 -6.93
C LEU A 38 -11.63 -7.53 -5.44
N ALA A 39 -12.78 -7.90 -4.88
CA ALA A 39 -13.15 -7.57 -3.52
C ALA A 39 -12.15 -8.12 -2.49
N CYS A 40 -11.67 -7.23 -1.62
CA CYS A 40 -10.93 -7.60 -0.42
C CYS A 40 -11.90 -8.00 0.70
N HIS A 41 -11.47 -8.93 1.56
CA HIS A 41 -12.27 -9.35 2.72
C HIS A 41 -12.56 -8.15 3.64
N GLU A 42 -13.83 -7.81 3.81
CA GLU A 42 -14.29 -6.65 4.61
C GLU A 42 -13.59 -5.33 4.20
N GLY A 43 -13.36 -5.11 2.90
CA GLY A 43 -12.63 -3.93 2.41
C GLY A 43 -13.27 -2.60 2.79
N ASP A 44 -14.59 -2.57 2.89
CA ASP A 44 -15.38 -1.39 3.30
C ASP A 44 -15.26 -1.04 4.79
N ALA A 45 -14.89 -2.00 5.64
CA ALA A 45 -14.78 -1.77 7.08
C ALA A 45 -13.70 -0.75 7.47
N ILE A 46 -12.71 -0.50 6.59
CA ILE A 46 -11.63 0.45 6.87
C ILE A 46 -11.96 1.89 6.41
N VAL A 47 -12.99 2.07 5.59
CA VAL A 47 -13.33 3.38 5.00
C VAL A 47 -13.59 4.46 6.07
N PRO A 48 -14.42 4.22 7.11
CA PRO A 48 -14.67 5.24 8.14
C PRO A 48 -13.40 5.62 8.92
N GLY A 49 -12.53 4.63 9.21
CA GLY A 49 -11.30 4.87 9.95
C GLY A 49 -10.28 5.67 9.14
N ILE A 50 -10.17 5.41 7.84
CA ILE A 50 -9.31 6.19 6.94
C ILE A 50 -9.86 7.62 6.77
N ASP A 51 -11.17 7.81 6.59
CA ASP A 51 -11.78 9.13 6.52
C ASP A 51 -11.53 9.95 7.81
N ALA A 52 -11.69 9.34 8.97
CA ALA A 52 -11.39 9.98 10.26
C ALA A 52 -9.92 10.38 10.37
N LEU A 53 -8.98 9.53 9.93
CA LEU A 53 -7.55 9.80 9.95
C LEU A 53 -7.18 10.97 9.04
N LEU A 54 -7.77 11.04 7.84
CA LEU A 54 -7.57 12.15 6.90
C LEU A 54 -8.12 13.46 7.44
N ARG A 55 -9.32 13.44 8.04
CA ARG A 55 -9.94 14.62 8.66
C ARG A 55 -9.17 15.16 9.87
N ALA A 56 -8.43 14.31 10.57
CA ALA A 56 -7.59 14.72 11.71
C ALA A 56 -6.42 15.62 11.28
N ARG A 57 -5.99 15.59 10.01
CA ARG A 57 -4.95 16.44 9.39
C ARG A 57 -3.65 16.51 10.20
N ARG A 58 -3.23 15.36 10.76
CA ARG A 58 -2.03 15.26 11.62
C ARG A 58 -0.74 15.04 10.82
N PHE A 59 -0.84 14.44 9.64
CA PHE A 59 0.31 14.17 8.79
C PHE A 59 0.72 15.40 8.00
N GLY A 60 2.04 15.62 7.89
CA GLY A 60 2.58 16.70 7.08
C GLY A 60 2.29 16.52 5.59
N HIS A 61 2.18 15.26 5.15
CA HIS A 61 1.87 14.92 3.78
C HIS A 61 0.90 13.73 3.70
N VAL A 62 0.00 13.77 2.73
CA VAL A 62 -0.95 12.71 2.44
C VAL A 62 -0.88 12.35 0.97
N VAL A 63 -0.70 11.07 0.67
CA VAL A 63 -0.69 10.53 -0.69
C VAL A 63 -1.75 9.44 -0.80
N ALA A 64 -2.54 9.48 -1.85
CA ALA A 64 -3.41 8.37 -2.25
C ALA A 64 -2.81 7.64 -3.45
N THR A 65 -3.06 6.33 -3.57
CA THR A 65 -2.77 5.61 -4.80
C THR A 65 -4.05 5.17 -5.49
N GLN A 66 -3.96 4.98 -6.79
CA GLN A 66 -4.98 4.32 -7.61
C GLN A 66 -4.31 3.23 -8.45
N ASP A 67 -4.83 2.02 -8.34
CA ASP A 67 -4.64 1.03 -9.38
C ASP A 67 -5.37 1.52 -10.62
N TRP A 68 -4.68 1.54 -11.80
CA TRP A 68 -5.17 2.29 -12.95
C TRP A 68 -4.83 1.57 -14.25
N HIS A 69 -5.43 0.39 -14.45
CA HIS A 69 -5.12 -0.49 -15.56
C HIS A 69 -5.82 -0.09 -16.86
N PRO A 70 -5.13 -0.04 -18.00
CA PRO A 70 -5.80 0.03 -19.29
C PRO A 70 -6.58 -1.26 -19.55
N ALA A 71 -7.63 -1.19 -20.36
CA ALA A 71 -8.36 -2.37 -20.81
C ALA A 71 -7.40 -3.36 -21.51
N GLY A 72 -7.56 -4.65 -21.23
CA GLY A 72 -6.68 -5.69 -21.77
C GLY A 72 -5.28 -5.72 -21.14
N HIS A 73 -5.13 -5.20 -19.92
CA HIS A 73 -3.86 -5.20 -19.21
C HIS A 73 -3.27 -6.61 -19.03
N VAL A 74 -1.94 -6.73 -19.09
CA VAL A 74 -1.24 -8.04 -19.04
C VAL A 74 -1.47 -8.83 -17.75
N SER A 75 -1.85 -8.19 -16.66
CA SER A 75 -2.17 -8.88 -15.40
C SER A 75 -3.56 -9.50 -15.36
N PHE A 76 -4.43 -9.21 -16.31
CA PHE A 76 -5.77 -9.75 -16.34
C PHE A 76 -5.82 -11.17 -16.90
N ALA A 77 -6.54 -12.06 -16.25
CA ALA A 77 -6.72 -13.43 -16.74
C ALA A 77 -7.35 -13.46 -18.13
N SER A 78 -8.26 -12.54 -18.44
CA SER A 78 -8.91 -12.38 -19.75
C SER A 78 -7.94 -12.06 -20.89
N SER A 79 -6.75 -11.53 -20.57
CA SER A 79 -5.69 -11.28 -21.56
C SER A 79 -4.89 -12.52 -21.94
N HIS A 80 -5.16 -13.68 -21.32
CA HIS A 80 -4.45 -14.94 -21.52
C HIS A 80 -5.42 -16.08 -21.85
N ALA A 81 -5.39 -16.58 -23.08
CA ALA A 81 -6.29 -17.62 -23.53
C ALA A 81 -6.26 -18.85 -22.62
N GLY A 82 -7.43 -19.30 -22.15
CA GLY A 82 -7.62 -20.48 -21.31
C GLY A 82 -7.15 -20.34 -19.87
N ARG A 83 -6.87 -19.12 -19.39
CA ARG A 83 -6.49 -18.86 -18.01
C ARG A 83 -7.65 -18.35 -17.18
N ALA A 84 -7.59 -18.62 -15.88
CA ALA A 84 -8.55 -18.15 -14.89
C ALA A 84 -7.92 -17.16 -13.91
N PRO A 85 -8.70 -16.27 -13.28
CA PRO A 85 -8.24 -15.43 -12.18
C PRO A 85 -7.58 -16.25 -11.07
N PHE A 86 -6.55 -15.65 -10.45
CA PHE A 86 -5.70 -16.21 -9.39
C PHE A 86 -4.75 -17.33 -9.83
N GLU A 87 -4.72 -17.71 -11.10
CA GLU A 87 -3.65 -18.53 -11.63
C GLU A 87 -2.33 -17.75 -11.66
N SER A 88 -1.22 -18.45 -11.53
CA SER A 88 0.12 -17.87 -11.69
C SER A 88 0.72 -18.27 -13.03
N ILE A 89 1.32 -17.28 -13.69
CA ILE A 89 2.13 -17.50 -14.91
C ILE A 89 3.55 -16.98 -14.67
N THR A 90 4.46 -17.29 -15.59
CA THR A 90 5.77 -16.63 -15.65
C THR A 90 5.69 -15.48 -16.63
N LEU A 91 5.87 -14.24 -16.14
CA LEU A 91 5.92 -13.03 -16.94
C LEU A 91 7.28 -12.36 -16.74
N TYR A 92 8.03 -12.14 -17.83
CA TYR A 92 9.40 -11.56 -17.79
C TYR A 92 10.33 -12.25 -16.79
N GLY A 93 10.21 -13.59 -16.67
CA GLY A 93 11.03 -14.40 -15.76
C GLY A 93 10.63 -14.34 -14.29
N GLN A 94 9.51 -13.71 -13.96
CA GLN A 94 8.98 -13.62 -12.59
C GLN A 94 7.59 -14.24 -12.48
N PRO A 95 7.21 -14.76 -11.31
CA PRO A 95 5.83 -15.17 -11.05
C PRO A 95 4.89 -13.96 -11.15
N GLN A 96 3.80 -14.11 -11.90
CA GLN A 96 2.74 -13.13 -12.03
C GLN A 96 1.40 -13.80 -11.73
N THR A 97 0.69 -13.29 -10.74
CA THR A 97 -0.70 -13.67 -10.49
C THR A 97 -1.60 -13.01 -11.53
N LEU A 98 -2.49 -13.79 -12.11
CA LEU A 98 -3.52 -13.27 -13.00
C LEU A 98 -4.75 -12.87 -12.20
N TRP A 99 -5.20 -11.65 -12.41
CA TRP A 99 -6.31 -11.05 -11.70
C TRP A 99 -7.59 -11.02 -12.55
N PRO A 100 -8.80 -10.95 -11.96
CA PRO A 100 -9.97 -10.49 -12.69
C PRO A 100 -9.74 -9.07 -13.22
N GLU A 101 -10.46 -8.66 -14.23
CA GLU A 101 -10.43 -7.26 -14.66
C GLU A 101 -10.93 -6.35 -13.52
N HIS A 102 -10.09 -5.44 -13.07
CA HIS A 102 -10.37 -4.52 -11.96
C HIS A 102 -9.68 -3.18 -12.20
N CYS A 103 -10.16 -2.15 -11.58
CA CYS A 103 -9.61 -0.80 -11.64
C CYS A 103 -9.26 -0.34 -13.06
N VAL A 104 -10.11 -0.72 -14.02
CA VAL A 104 -9.95 -0.32 -15.42
C VAL A 104 -10.10 1.19 -15.51
N GLN A 105 -9.16 1.82 -16.18
CA GLN A 105 -9.08 3.28 -16.32
C GLN A 105 -10.44 3.90 -16.72
N ARG A 106 -10.81 4.97 -16.04
CA ARG A 106 -12.03 5.75 -16.29
C ARG A 106 -13.36 5.03 -15.99
N THR A 107 -13.31 3.85 -15.36
CA THR A 107 -14.50 3.19 -14.82
C THR A 107 -14.80 3.67 -13.40
N PRO A 108 -16.04 3.55 -12.93
CA PRO A 108 -16.36 3.84 -11.52
C PRO A 108 -15.55 2.99 -10.53
N GLY A 109 -15.22 1.74 -10.88
CA GLY A 109 -14.42 0.84 -10.05
C GLY A 109 -13.00 1.33 -9.78
N ALA A 110 -12.42 2.09 -10.73
CA ALA A 110 -11.08 2.68 -10.61
C ALA A 110 -11.08 4.06 -9.91
N ALA A 111 -12.23 4.62 -9.53
CA ALA A 111 -12.29 5.91 -8.84
C ALA A 111 -11.78 5.78 -7.39
N LEU A 112 -11.35 6.87 -6.78
CA LEU A 112 -11.17 6.92 -5.33
C LEU A 112 -12.54 6.76 -4.64
N HIS A 113 -12.57 6.05 -3.51
CA HIS A 113 -13.82 5.73 -2.81
C HIS A 113 -14.55 6.98 -2.33
N ALA A 114 -15.83 7.11 -2.71
CA ALA A 114 -16.63 8.32 -2.44
C ALA A 114 -16.96 8.57 -0.95
N GLY A 115 -16.80 7.56 -0.10
CA GLY A 115 -17.03 7.65 1.35
C GLY A 115 -15.91 8.32 2.13
N VAL A 116 -14.90 8.89 1.45
CA VAL A 116 -13.74 9.54 2.06
C VAL A 116 -13.61 10.96 1.56
N ASP A 117 -13.29 11.88 2.47
CA ASP A 117 -12.93 13.26 2.11
C ASP A 117 -11.47 13.35 1.67
N TRP A 118 -11.24 13.37 0.36
CA TRP A 118 -9.91 13.44 -0.24
C TRP A 118 -9.31 14.85 -0.30
N SER A 119 -9.95 15.85 0.30
CA SER A 119 -9.53 17.26 0.20
C SER A 119 -8.16 17.55 0.84
N SER A 120 -7.67 16.66 1.70
CA SER A 120 -6.34 16.75 2.35
C SER A 120 -5.24 16.01 1.60
N VAL A 121 -5.52 15.39 0.46
CA VAL A 121 -4.52 14.63 -0.30
C VAL A 121 -3.67 15.57 -1.15
N ASP A 122 -2.35 15.51 -0.95
CA ASP A 122 -1.37 16.34 -1.67
C ASP A 122 -1.02 15.77 -3.05
N ALA A 123 -1.07 14.44 -3.20
CA ALA A 123 -0.76 13.77 -4.45
C ALA A 123 -1.55 12.47 -4.63
N VAL A 124 -1.87 12.16 -5.88
CA VAL A 124 -2.45 10.87 -6.28
C VAL A 124 -1.47 10.18 -7.23
N ILE A 125 -1.00 8.99 -6.83
CA ILE A 125 -0.10 8.16 -7.64
C ILE A 125 -0.92 7.09 -8.34
N ARG A 126 -0.96 7.12 -9.66
CA ARG A 126 -1.55 6.06 -10.47
C ARG A 126 -0.50 5.04 -10.83
N LYS A 127 -0.78 3.78 -10.58
CA LYS A 127 0.13 2.65 -10.84
C LYS A 127 -0.53 1.63 -11.79
N GLY A 128 0.28 0.77 -12.42
CA GLY A 128 -0.23 -0.21 -13.38
C GLY A 128 -0.78 0.40 -14.67
N SER A 129 -0.27 1.55 -15.09
CA SER A 129 -0.75 2.28 -16.29
C SER A 129 -0.10 1.79 -17.60
N ASP A 130 1.04 1.11 -17.56
CA ASP A 130 1.63 0.46 -18.74
C ASP A 130 0.89 -0.86 -18.99
N PRO A 131 0.29 -1.08 -20.18
CA PRO A 131 -0.47 -2.31 -20.45
C PRO A 131 0.36 -3.60 -20.35
N ARG A 132 1.69 -3.49 -20.30
CA ARG A 132 2.62 -4.62 -20.28
C ARG A 132 3.23 -4.88 -18.90
N VAL A 133 3.01 -4.01 -17.91
CA VAL A 133 3.69 -4.10 -16.60
C VAL A 133 2.67 -3.95 -15.49
N ASP A 134 2.53 -4.98 -14.68
CA ASP A 134 1.68 -4.93 -13.49
C ASP A 134 2.31 -4.07 -12.38
N SER A 135 1.53 -3.69 -11.39
CA SER A 135 1.99 -2.81 -10.31
C SER A 135 1.30 -3.13 -8.99
N TYR A 136 2.09 -3.50 -7.99
CA TYR A 136 1.60 -3.68 -6.63
C TYR A 136 2.00 -2.51 -5.73
N SER A 137 3.27 -2.10 -5.81
CA SER A 137 3.82 -1.09 -4.92
C SER A 137 3.50 0.34 -5.36
N ALA A 138 3.20 1.22 -4.40
CA ALA A 138 3.11 2.65 -4.60
C ALA A 138 4.43 3.29 -5.07
N PHE A 139 5.57 2.60 -4.88
CA PHE A 139 6.91 3.14 -5.14
C PHE A 139 7.53 2.63 -6.45
N ARG A 140 7.17 1.42 -6.86
CA ARG A 140 7.72 0.79 -8.07
C ARG A 140 6.69 -0.10 -8.74
N GLU A 141 6.68 -0.07 -10.05
CA GLU A 141 5.99 -1.07 -10.86
C GLU A 141 6.60 -2.47 -10.64
N ASN A 142 5.94 -3.52 -11.10
CA ASN A 142 6.51 -4.87 -11.15
C ASN A 142 7.61 -4.95 -12.22
N HIS A 143 8.19 -6.14 -12.42
CA HIS A 143 9.21 -6.32 -13.45
C HIS A 143 8.60 -6.18 -14.85
N GLY A 144 9.18 -5.29 -15.62
CA GLY A 144 8.81 -5.08 -17.02
C GLY A 144 9.67 -5.91 -17.98
N PRO A 145 9.43 -5.80 -19.31
CA PRO A 145 10.18 -6.52 -20.34
C PRO A 145 11.69 -6.29 -20.31
N ALA A 146 12.13 -5.16 -19.77
CA ALA A 146 13.56 -4.84 -19.60
C ALA A 146 14.21 -5.49 -18.36
N GLY A 147 13.48 -6.32 -17.61
CA GLY A 147 13.96 -6.97 -16.37
C GLY A 147 14.12 -6.02 -15.18
N THR A 148 13.60 -4.79 -15.28
CA THR A 148 13.68 -3.78 -14.22
C THR A 148 12.30 -3.46 -13.66
N ARG A 149 12.27 -2.90 -12.44
CA ARG A 149 11.07 -2.35 -11.79
C ARG A 149 11.11 -0.82 -11.89
N PRO A 150 10.35 -0.20 -12.82
CA PRO A 150 10.32 1.25 -12.97
C PRO A 150 9.82 1.95 -11.70
N PRO A 151 10.37 3.13 -11.33
CA PRO A 151 9.85 3.91 -10.21
C PRO A 151 8.56 4.63 -10.61
N THR A 152 7.64 4.78 -9.66
CA THR A 152 6.41 5.60 -9.83
C THR A 152 6.68 7.11 -9.68
N GLY A 153 7.82 7.48 -9.09
CA GLY A 153 8.15 8.85 -8.74
C GLY A 153 7.86 9.21 -7.28
N LEU A 154 7.09 8.40 -6.54
CA LEU A 154 6.68 8.71 -5.16
C LEU A 154 7.88 8.93 -4.22
N ALA A 155 8.91 8.10 -4.30
CA ALA A 155 10.09 8.24 -3.44
C ALA A 155 10.80 9.59 -3.61
N GLY A 156 10.92 10.08 -4.85
CA GLY A 156 11.48 11.40 -5.14
C GLY A 156 10.60 12.51 -4.56
N TRP A 157 9.30 12.43 -4.79
CA TRP A 157 8.31 13.37 -4.29
C TRP A 157 8.35 13.52 -2.76
N LEU A 158 8.46 12.40 -2.03
CA LEU A 158 8.57 12.39 -0.57
C LEU A 158 9.91 12.99 -0.10
N ARG A 159 11.02 12.62 -0.74
CA ARG A 159 12.36 13.10 -0.35
C ARG A 159 12.53 14.61 -0.55
N GLU A 160 11.98 15.18 -1.62
CA GLU A 160 11.98 16.61 -1.88
C GLU A 160 11.22 17.41 -0.81
N ARG A 161 10.34 16.75 -0.04
CA ARG A 161 9.58 17.31 1.07
C ARG A 161 10.19 17.00 2.44
N GLY A 162 11.36 16.37 2.46
CA GLY A 162 12.07 16.03 3.71
C GLY A 162 11.38 14.93 4.50
N VAL A 163 10.50 14.12 3.86
CA VAL A 163 9.85 12.97 4.50
C VAL A 163 10.86 11.83 4.61
N ASP A 164 11.02 11.30 5.81
CA ASP A 164 11.84 10.13 6.12
C ASP A 164 11.04 9.00 6.80
N GLU A 165 9.78 9.25 7.11
CA GLU A 165 8.89 8.31 7.80
C GLU A 165 7.54 8.23 7.10
N VAL A 166 7.06 7.00 6.85
CA VAL A 166 5.81 6.77 6.13
C VAL A 166 4.89 5.81 6.89
N PHE A 167 3.61 6.11 6.83
CA PHE A 167 2.53 5.29 7.37
C PHE A 167 1.66 4.81 6.22
N VAL A 168 1.46 3.51 6.11
CA VAL A 168 0.76 2.88 4.99
C VAL A 168 -0.53 2.23 5.49
N CYS A 169 -1.64 2.49 4.81
CA CYS A 169 -2.94 1.86 5.04
C CYS A 169 -3.65 1.60 3.71
N GLY A 170 -4.76 0.87 3.72
CA GLY A 170 -5.59 0.63 2.53
C GLY A 170 -5.62 -0.83 2.08
N LEU A 171 -5.69 -1.06 0.78
CA LEU A 171 -5.98 -2.34 0.13
C LEU A 171 -4.97 -2.69 -0.98
N ALA A 172 -4.70 -3.97 -1.24
CA ALA A 172 -4.93 -5.09 -0.35
C ALA A 172 -3.72 -5.27 0.56
N ARG A 173 -3.97 -5.62 1.83
CA ARG A 173 -2.93 -5.75 2.87
C ARG A 173 -1.82 -6.70 2.48
N ASP A 174 -2.17 -7.84 1.89
CA ASP A 174 -1.29 -8.94 1.50
C ASP A 174 -0.66 -8.77 0.10
N VAL A 175 -1.03 -7.72 -0.63
CA VAL A 175 -0.50 -7.39 -1.97
C VAL A 175 0.02 -5.96 -1.99
N CYS A 176 -0.81 -4.97 -2.36
CA CYS A 176 -0.33 -3.61 -2.63
C CYS A 176 0.21 -2.91 -1.37
N VAL A 177 -0.42 -3.09 -0.21
CA VAL A 177 0.09 -2.53 1.06
C VAL A 177 1.42 -3.18 1.44
N LEU A 178 1.51 -4.51 1.39
CA LEU A 178 2.75 -5.24 1.70
C LEU A 178 3.90 -4.80 0.81
N TRP A 179 3.69 -4.80 -0.52
CA TRP A 179 4.75 -4.44 -1.47
C TRP A 179 5.15 -2.97 -1.36
N SER A 180 4.19 -2.08 -1.09
CA SER A 180 4.48 -0.66 -0.85
C SER A 180 5.31 -0.46 0.41
N ALA A 181 4.94 -1.11 1.50
CA ALA A 181 5.69 -1.03 2.75
C ALA A 181 7.11 -1.59 2.61
N GLN A 182 7.27 -2.73 1.91
CA GLN A 182 8.58 -3.33 1.64
C GLN A 182 9.47 -2.43 0.78
N ASP A 183 8.92 -1.85 -0.29
CA ASP A 183 9.69 -0.95 -1.16
C ASP A 183 10.03 0.36 -0.43
N ALA A 184 9.13 0.90 0.41
CA ALA A 184 9.43 2.05 1.25
C ALA A 184 10.62 1.78 2.18
N ALA A 185 10.60 0.65 2.89
CA ALA A 185 11.69 0.25 3.78
C ALA A 185 13.02 0.06 3.03
N ARG A 186 13.02 -0.63 1.88
CA ARG A 186 14.20 -0.80 1.01
C ARG A 186 14.74 0.52 0.48
N LEU A 187 13.89 1.52 0.32
CA LEU A 187 14.27 2.88 -0.11
C LEU A 187 14.75 3.77 1.05
N GLY A 188 14.78 3.23 2.29
CA GLY A 188 15.32 3.88 3.47
C GLY A 188 14.30 4.71 4.27
N PHE A 189 13.00 4.62 3.98
CA PHE A 189 11.98 5.24 4.81
C PHE A 189 11.73 4.41 6.07
N ARG A 190 11.57 5.05 7.22
CA ARG A 190 10.99 4.40 8.40
C ARG A 190 9.53 4.08 8.09
N THR A 191 9.18 2.81 8.09
CA THR A 191 7.91 2.36 7.53
C THR A 191 7.02 1.75 8.59
N HIS A 192 5.79 2.23 8.64
CA HIS A 192 4.73 1.74 9.52
C HIS A 192 3.53 1.29 8.69
N VAL A 193 2.92 0.19 9.08
CA VAL A 193 1.63 -0.25 8.53
C VAL A 193 0.56 -0.10 9.59
N LEU A 194 -0.52 0.61 9.27
CA LEU A 194 -1.71 0.76 10.10
C LEU A 194 -2.59 -0.48 9.89
N TRP A 195 -2.25 -1.56 10.63
CA TRP A 195 -2.80 -2.89 10.38
C TRP A 195 -4.33 -2.93 10.39
N GLU A 196 -4.95 -2.24 11.33
CA GLU A 196 -6.40 -2.17 11.52
C GLU A 196 -7.09 -1.43 10.36
N LEU A 197 -6.37 -0.55 9.67
CA LEU A 197 -6.82 0.18 8.48
C LEU A 197 -6.37 -0.47 7.17
N CYS A 198 -6.15 -1.79 7.20
CA CYS A 198 -5.86 -2.59 6.01
C CYS A 198 -6.74 -3.85 6.00
N ARG A 199 -7.06 -4.36 4.81
CA ARG A 199 -7.75 -5.65 4.64
C ARG A 199 -7.06 -6.47 3.57
N PRO A 200 -6.97 -7.81 3.72
CA PRO A 200 -6.35 -8.68 2.73
C PRO A 200 -7.34 -9.04 1.61
N VAL A 201 -6.83 -9.56 0.49
CA VAL A 201 -7.68 -10.22 -0.49
C VAL A 201 -8.41 -11.39 0.18
N THR A 202 -7.68 -12.21 0.94
CA THR A 202 -8.26 -13.27 1.76
C THR A 202 -7.63 -13.31 3.15
N PRO A 203 -8.39 -13.73 4.20
CA PRO A 203 -7.84 -13.84 5.56
C PRO A 203 -6.61 -14.75 5.69
N ALA A 204 -6.45 -15.71 4.79
CA ALA A 204 -5.28 -16.59 4.74
C ALA A 204 -3.97 -15.82 4.47
N GLY A 205 -4.04 -14.65 3.86
CA GLY A 205 -2.90 -13.75 3.60
C GLY A 205 -2.31 -13.10 4.85
N ASP A 206 -3.03 -13.05 5.97
CA ASP A 206 -2.64 -12.26 7.14
C ASP A 206 -1.38 -12.74 7.85
N ALA A 207 -1.30 -14.03 8.14
CA ALA A 207 -0.15 -14.59 8.86
C ALA A 207 1.16 -14.46 8.07
N PRO A 208 1.22 -14.84 6.77
CA PRO A 208 2.42 -14.65 5.96
C PRO A 208 2.76 -13.16 5.76
N THR A 209 1.78 -12.27 5.61
CA THR A 209 2.01 -10.83 5.50
C THR A 209 2.65 -10.27 6.76
N ARG A 210 2.11 -10.59 7.94
CA ARG A 210 2.68 -10.16 9.22
C ARG A 210 4.11 -10.63 9.40
N ALA A 211 4.39 -11.89 9.07
CA ALA A 211 5.73 -12.45 9.13
C ALA A 211 6.71 -11.76 8.16
N ALA A 212 6.24 -11.41 6.95
CA ALA A 212 7.04 -10.66 5.97
C ALA A 212 7.36 -9.25 6.46
N LEU A 213 6.38 -8.49 6.95
CA LEU A 213 6.59 -7.15 7.51
C LEU A 213 7.59 -7.17 8.66
N GLN A 214 7.46 -8.13 9.59
CA GLN A 214 8.37 -8.26 10.73
C GLN A 214 9.81 -8.58 10.27
N ARG A 215 9.98 -9.49 9.32
CA ARG A 215 11.29 -9.85 8.75
C ARG A 215 11.98 -8.68 8.10
N ASP A 216 11.22 -7.79 7.46
CA ASP A 216 11.72 -6.61 6.76
C ASP A 216 11.86 -5.38 7.69
N GLY A 217 11.66 -5.55 9.01
CA GLY A 217 11.81 -4.49 10.00
C GLY A 217 10.71 -3.42 9.94
N ILE A 218 9.57 -3.72 9.32
CA ILE A 218 8.45 -2.80 9.17
C ILE A 218 7.58 -2.87 10.44
N MET A 219 7.26 -1.72 10.99
CA MET A 219 6.51 -1.61 12.25
C MET A 219 5.01 -1.66 12.00
N LEU A 220 4.27 -2.29 12.91
CA LEU A 220 2.81 -2.15 12.96
C LEU A 220 2.49 -1.03 13.93
N ALA A 221 1.72 -0.04 13.49
CA ALA A 221 1.31 1.09 14.30
C ALA A 221 -0.21 1.09 14.51
N ASP A 222 -0.63 1.59 15.66
CA ASP A 222 -2.05 1.76 16.01
C ASP A 222 -2.55 3.10 15.46
N ALA A 223 -3.56 3.05 14.60
CA ALA A 223 -4.17 4.24 14.02
C ALA A 223 -4.87 5.12 15.07
N ALA A 224 -5.41 4.55 16.14
CA ALA A 224 -6.07 5.31 17.20
C ALA A 224 -5.09 6.24 17.93
N ALA A 225 -3.84 5.80 18.11
CA ALA A 225 -2.78 6.63 18.71
C ALA A 225 -2.34 7.81 17.83
N LEU A 226 -2.65 7.79 16.53
CA LEU A 226 -2.28 8.83 15.56
C LEU A 226 -3.40 9.84 15.33
N SER A 227 -4.62 9.54 15.75
CA SER A 227 -5.80 10.40 15.57
C SER A 227 -6.09 11.28 16.81
N ALA A 228 -5.41 11.02 17.95
CA ALA A 228 -5.61 11.69 19.23
C ALA A 228 -4.86 13.07 19.38
#